data_a4ca20a321f7093c6e0dbd9b4533842a
#
_entry.id   a4ca20a321f7093c6e0dbd9b4533842a
#
_cell.length_a   1.000
_cell.length_b   1.000
_cell.length_c   1.000
_cell.angle_alpha   90.00
_cell.angle_beta   90.00
_cell.angle_gamma   90.00
#
_symmetry.space_group_name_H-M   'P 1'
#
loop_
_entity.id
_entity.type
_entity.pdbx_description
1 polymer ?
#
loop_
_entity_poly.entity_id
_entity_poly.type
_entity_poly.pdbx_seq_one_letter_code
_entity_poly.pdbx_strand_id
1 'polypeptide(L)'
;MKQTIHSKRTLGSLLLAGSLAFSFVTAAAQVGGAGETYRVSTAQQKRGVLLEEFTGIHCGYCPQGHAVGHTLMRATDLITVVAVHAGYFAVPQMDEPDFRIEEGEALNTYFGVSSYPSGLVNRQWFTDHGTYVTGRSSWTAETKRLSDEDAPLNLLATATYHHDTRLVDVRVEGYFTASIQSDSLALNVLWTQNNIIGPQNGGNMGEEYVHQHMLRGFVSPLWGDALPVNPAAGTYFAKNYSFTLPSQLNEADVKPEDVRIVAFVTDGKGDVQQVTKCLPACEGYSAPLSALLGEPKIPVGTYYGFQFFDVELQSTTTDTIRTATFDITVNGISHTAEWSGCLPPMETQTLRLPCSYDVVDNALNSWSISLQSLNGQAASCEPLQGDFSAPIAATPQIKLTLKTNKEASDNHFRILDAEGNVVKEFGPFADGEVTNLTEDYTLEPNKVYCFEAADDWGNGIYSPAGYYTLRSSDGSVIQQVYELPAFGVRSFFTTTKTAEAIREVLTAEGLAEVFDLNGRSLGTMRPARAALPAGIYLLRDVQTGHTTKYIVK
;
A
#
# COMPACT_ATOMS: atom_id res chain seq x y z
N MET A 1 -56.75 -10.45 -43.68
CA MET A 1 -55.34 -10.82 -43.95
C MET A 1 -54.46 -9.62 -43.65
N LYS A 2 -53.94 -9.48 -42.48
CA LYS A 2 -52.79 -8.64 -42.15
C LYS A 2 -52.12 -9.25 -40.92
N GLN A 3 -50.96 -9.81 -41.13
CA GLN A 3 -50.09 -10.35 -40.09
C GLN A 3 -49.41 -9.19 -39.37
N THR A 4 -49.51 -9.19 -38.06
CA THR A 4 -48.79 -8.27 -37.19
C THR A 4 -47.61 -9.02 -36.58
N ILE A 5 -46.40 -8.60 -36.92
CA ILE A 5 -45.16 -9.16 -36.40
C ILE A 5 -44.82 -8.43 -35.09
N HIS A 6 -44.79 -9.14 -33.97
CA HIS A 6 -44.31 -8.64 -32.68
C HIS A 6 -42.78 -8.86 -32.61
N SER A 7 -42.06 -7.74 -32.66
CA SER A 7 -40.63 -7.68 -32.36
C SER A 7 -40.43 -7.66 -30.84
N LYS A 8 -39.85 -8.72 -30.27
CA LYS A 8 -39.32 -8.71 -28.90
C LYS A 8 -37.95 -8.03 -28.92
N ARG A 9 -37.89 -6.85 -28.32
CA ARG A 9 -36.62 -6.20 -27.98
C ARG A 9 -36.10 -6.84 -26.70
N THR A 10 -35.03 -7.61 -26.84
CA THR A 10 -34.17 -8.03 -25.73
C THR A 10 -33.28 -6.83 -25.32
N LEU A 11 -33.49 -6.29 -24.13
CA LEU A 11 -32.55 -5.41 -23.47
C LEU A 11 -31.33 -6.25 -23.08
N GLY A 12 -30.22 -6.04 -23.76
CA GLY A 12 -28.93 -6.52 -23.32
C GLY A 12 -28.40 -5.57 -22.25
N SER A 13 -28.30 -6.06 -21.02
CA SER A 13 -27.59 -5.39 -19.93
C SER A 13 -26.12 -5.39 -20.25
N LEU A 14 -25.55 -4.23 -20.58
CA LEU A 14 -24.11 -4.04 -20.66
C LEU A 14 -23.61 -3.93 -19.21
N LEU A 15 -23.08 -5.01 -18.69
CA LEU A 15 -22.22 -4.99 -17.50
C LEU A 15 -20.90 -4.31 -17.91
N LEU A 16 -20.74 -3.03 -17.57
CA LEU A 16 -19.44 -2.39 -17.57
C LEU A 16 -18.70 -2.86 -16.31
N ALA A 17 -17.99 -3.97 -16.44
CA ALA A 17 -16.95 -4.35 -15.50
C ALA A 17 -15.81 -3.32 -15.66
N GLY A 18 -15.70 -2.39 -14.74
CA GLY A 18 -14.55 -1.49 -14.61
C GLY A 18 -13.36 -2.30 -14.10
N SER A 19 -12.74 -3.08 -14.98
CA SER A 19 -11.42 -3.63 -14.77
C SER A 19 -10.45 -2.44 -14.84
N LEU A 20 -9.83 -2.09 -13.71
CA LEU A 20 -8.56 -1.38 -13.70
C LEU A 20 -7.57 -2.28 -14.48
N ALA A 21 -7.49 -2.05 -15.77
CA ALA A 21 -6.48 -2.66 -16.61
C ALA A 21 -5.16 -2.00 -16.20
N PHE A 22 -4.39 -2.68 -15.34
CA PHE A 22 -2.96 -2.49 -15.33
C PHE A 22 -2.47 -2.80 -16.74
N SER A 23 -2.17 -1.76 -17.49
CA SER A 23 -1.51 -1.88 -18.77
C SER A 23 -0.12 -2.41 -18.49
N PHE A 24 0.06 -3.73 -18.57
CA PHE A 24 1.37 -4.29 -18.85
C PHE A 24 1.80 -3.67 -20.18
N VAL A 25 2.61 -2.65 -20.12
CA VAL A 25 3.39 -2.22 -21.27
C VAL A 25 4.36 -3.38 -21.50
N THR A 26 3.93 -4.36 -22.28
CA THR A 26 4.88 -5.22 -22.96
C THR A 26 5.75 -4.24 -23.73
N ALA A 27 7.00 -4.05 -23.30
CA ALA A 27 7.97 -3.26 -24.02
C ALA A 27 8.10 -3.88 -25.41
N ALA A 28 7.30 -3.40 -26.37
CA ALA A 28 7.48 -3.76 -27.76
C ALA A 28 8.88 -3.26 -28.13
N ALA A 29 9.69 -4.17 -28.64
CA ALA A 29 11.01 -3.82 -29.13
C ALA A 29 10.88 -2.64 -30.11
N GLN A 30 11.41 -1.46 -29.72
CA GLN A 30 11.42 -0.28 -30.58
C GLN A 30 12.65 -0.36 -31.48
N VAL A 31 12.43 -0.17 -32.77
CA VAL A 31 13.52 -0.13 -33.75
C VAL A 31 14.17 1.25 -33.71
N GLY A 32 15.38 1.33 -33.17
CA GLY A 32 16.24 2.51 -33.29
C GLY A 32 16.76 2.70 -34.70
N GLY A 33 17.32 3.88 -34.99
CA GLY A 33 17.88 4.18 -36.30
C GLY A 33 18.92 3.14 -36.75
N ALA A 34 18.79 2.64 -37.95
CA ALA A 34 19.67 1.65 -38.59
C ALA A 34 19.59 0.20 -38.04
N GLY A 35 18.42 -0.26 -37.49
CA GLY A 35 18.21 -1.68 -37.20
C GLY A 35 18.53 -2.13 -35.77
N GLU A 36 18.83 -1.24 -34.85
CA GLU A 36 18.95 -1.55 -33.44
C GLU A 36 17.58 -1.64 -32.78
N THR A 37 17.37 -2.75 -32.06
CA THR A 37 16.14 -3.01 -31.30
C THR A 37 16.43 -2.75 -29.84
N TYR A 38 15.90 -1.67 -29.26
CA TYR A 38 15.99 -1.38 -27.83
C TYR A 38 14.87 -2.12 -27.08
N ARG A 39 15.21 -2.75 -25.98
CA ARG A 39 14.23 -3.33 -25.03
C ARG A 39 13.84 -2.29 -23.97
N VAL A 40 14.78 -1.39 -23.63
CA VAL A 40 14.53 -0.26 -22.74
C VAL A 40 13.60 0.75 -23.38
N SER A 41 12.65 1.31 -22.61
CA SER A 41 11.76 2.37 -23.10
C SER A 41 12.54 3.62 -23.51
N THR A 42 12.14 4.23 -24.63
CA THR A 42 12.65 5.54 -25.07
C THR A 42 11.75 6.71 -24.69
N ALA A 43 10.55 6.42 -24.14
CA ALA A 43 9.64 7.43 -23.62
C ALA A 43 10.11 7.91 -22.22
N GLN A 44 9.90 9.20 -21.94
CA GLN A 44 10.19 9.78 -20.63
C GLN A 44 9.48 8.98 -19.52
N GLN A 45 10.22 8.60 -18.49
CA GLN A 45 9.73 7.91 -17.31
C GLN A 45 10.00 8.72 -16.05
N LYS A 46 9.31 8.39 -14.97
CA LYS A 46 9.58 8.94 -13.65
C LYS A 46 10.88 8.37 -13.09
N ARG A 47 11.50 9.14 -12.20
CA ARG A 47 12.76 8.77 -11.56
C ARG A 47 12.54 7.66 -10.53
N GLY A 48 13.23 6.55 -10.69
CA GLY A 48 13.34 5.53 -9.66
C GLY A 48 14.15 6.06 -8.48
N VAL A 49 13.79 5.63 -7.28
CA VAL A 49 14.46 6.06 -6.05
C VAL A 49 15.09 4.87 -5.34
N LEU A 50 16.39 4.95 -5.13
CA LEU A 50 17.18 4.00 -4.35
C LEU A 50 17.25 4.48 -2.89
N LEU A 51 16.76 3.67 -1.96
CA LEU A 51 16.99 3.83 -0.53
C LEU A 51 18.01 2.75 -0.08
N GLU A 52 19.24 3.15 0.19
CA GLU A 52 20.22 2.32 0.84
C GLU A 52 20.08 2.49 2.35
N GLU A 53 19.44 1.53 3.00
CA GLU A 53 19.17 1.54 4.43
C GLU A 53 20.31 0.85 5.19
N PHE A 54 21.06 1.61 5.99
CA PHE A 54 22.12 1.08 6.87
C PHE A 54 21.52 0.55 8.16
N THR A 55 21.78 -0.73 8.43
CA THR A 55 21.18 -1.50 9.50
C THR A 55 22.18 -2.44 10.18
N GLY A 56 21.75 -3.15 11.21
CA GLY A 56 22.53 -4.19 11.88
C GLY A 56 21.71 -4.99 12.88
N ILE A 57 22.06 -6.26 13.07
CA ILE A 57 21.32 -7.22 13.90
C ILE A 57 21.16 -6.79 15.36
N HIS A 58 22.10 -6.00 15.89
CA HIS A 58 22.05 -5.49 17.26
C HIS A 58 21.38 -4.11 17.38
N CYS A 59 20.85 -3.55 16.30
CA CYS A 59 20.19 -2.26 16.29
C CYS A 59 18.70 -2.40 16.68
N GLY A 60 18.34 -1.97 17.89
CA GLY A 60 16.96 -2.07 18.41
C GLY A 60 15.94 -1.20 17.70
N TYR A 61 16.35 -0.17 16.95
CA TYR A 61 15.46 0.71 16.19
C TYR A 61 15.41 0.40 14.69
N CYS A 62 16.28 -0.50 14.20
CA CYS A 62 16.35 -0.83 12.78
C CYS A 62 15.07 -1.50 12.24
N PRO A 63 14.33 -2.33 12.99
CA PRO A 63 13.03 -2.83 12.52
C PRO A 63 12.02 -1.74 12.16
N GLN A 64 12.10 -0.55 12.77
CA GLN A 64 11.26 0.59 12.39
C GLN A 64 11.68 1.19 11.05
N GLY A 65 12.98 1.18 10.72
CA GLY A 65 13.48 1.55 9.39
C GLY A 65 13.00 0.56 8.33
N HIS A 66 13.15 -0.74 8.59
CA HIS A 66 12.65 -1.81 7.72
C HIS A 66 11.14 -1.65 7.43
N ALA A 67 10.34 -1.27 8.44
CA ALA A 67 8.91 -1.03 8.27
C ALA A 67 8.63 0.17 7.35
N VAL A 68 9.40 1.27 7.47
CA VAL A 68 9.29 2.42 6.56
C VAL A 68 9.69 2.03 5.15
N GLY A 69 10.82 1.34 4.96
CA GLY A 69 11.27 0.84 3.65
C GLY A 69 10.23 -0.06 2.98
N HIS A 70 9.61 -0.96 3.74
CA HIS A 70 8.53 -1.82 3.27
C HIS A 70 7.29 -1.01 2.86
N THR A 71 6.88 -0.02 3.66
CA THR A 71 5.76 0.88 3.33
C THR A 71 6.02 1.62 2.02
N LEU A 72 7.22 2.18 1.83
CA LEU A 72 7.61 2.88 0.61
C LEU A 72 7.54 1.99 -0.63
N MET A 73 8.03 0.75 -0.55
CA MET A 73 7.95 -0.21 -1.67
C MET A 73 6.52 -0.65 -1.98
N ARG A 74 5.62 -0.64 -0.98
CA ARG A 74 4.19 -0.89 -1.21
C ARG A 74 3.48 0.31 -1.82
N ALA A 75 3.98 1.53 -1.59
CA ALA A 75 3.38 2.75 -2.14
C ALA A 75 3.52 2.79 -3.67
N THR A 76 4.73 2.51 -4.19
CA THR A 76 5.02 2.58 -5.63
C THR A 76 6.17 1.66 -6.04
N ASP A 77 6.12 1.15 -7.28
CA ASP A 77 7.19 0.33 -7.87
C ASP A 77 8.48 1.12 -8.17
N LEU A 78 8.42 2.45 -8.12
CA LEU A 78 9.59 3.32 -8.35
C LEU A 78 10.63 3.19 -7.23
N ILE A 79 10.26 2.70 -6.05
CA ILE A 79 11.18 2.61 -4.91
C ILE A 79 11.92 1.27 -4.92
N THR A 80 13.22 1.35 -4.69
CA THR A 80 14.10 0.19 -4.49
C THR A 80 14.82 0.37 -3.16
N VAL A 81 14.62 -0.57 -2.24
CA VAL A 81 15.31 -0.61 -0.95
C VAL A 81 16.45 -1.60 -1.01
N VAL A 82 17.60 -1.23 -0.47
CA VAL A 82 18.77 -2.10 -0.26
C VAL A 82 19.18 -1.99 1.20
N ALA A 83 19.03 -3.06 1.98
CA ALA A 83 19.40 -3.12 3.38
C ALA A 83 20.89 -3.45 3.51
N VAL A 84 21.69 -2.51 3.98
CA VAL A 84 23.14 -2.61 4.11
C VAL A 84 23.50 -2.91 5.56
N HIS A 85 23.83 -4.16 5.87
CA HIS A 85 24.33 -4.55 7.19
C HIS A 85 25.79 -4.08 7.31
N ALA A 86 26.03 -3.05 8.12
CA ALA A 86 27.36 -2.46 8.28
C ALA A 86 27.53 -1.77 9.64
N GLY A 87 28.78 -1.48 9.99
CA GLY A 87 29.18 -0.75 11.18
C GLY A 87 28.92 -1.49 12.48
N TYR A 88 28.98 -0.76 13.60
CA TYR A 88 29.05 -1.34 14.94
C TYR A 88 27.90 -2.30 15.29
N PHE A 89 26.68 -1.96 14.90
CA PHE A 89 25.50 -2.79 15.22
C PHE A 89 25.34 -4.02 14.31
N ALA A 90 26.11 -4.14 13.26
CA ALA A 90 26.12 -5.31 12.38
C ALA A 90 27.20 -6.35 12.72
N VAL A 91 28.10 -6.02 13.67
CA VAL A 91 29.15 -6.94 14.09
C VAL A 91 28.53 -8.12 14.86
N PRO A 92 28.67 -9.38 14.36
CA PRO A 92 28.10 -10.53 15.05
C PRO A 92 28.79 -10.79 16.39
N GLN A 93 28.05 -11.34 17.33
CA GLN A 93 28.59 -11.94 18.56
C GLN A 93 28.74 -13.46 18.35
N MET A 94 29.21 -14.18 19.36
CA MET A 94 29.43 -15.63 19.26
C MET A 94 28.22 -16.36 18.68
N ASP A 95 28.48 -17.22 17.70
CA ASP A 95 27.48 -18.08 17.03
C ASP A 95 26.38 -17.35 16.22
N GLU A 96 26.49 -16.02 16.04
CA GLU A 96 25.59 -15.25 15.17
C GLU A 96 26.11 -15.17 13.73
N PRO A 97 25.24 -15.17 12.72
CA PRO A 97 25.66 -15.02 11.32
C PRO A 97 26.21 -13.60 11.06
N ASP A 98 27.25 -13.52 10.23
CA ASP A 98 27.79 -12.24 9.79
C ASP A 98 27.13 -11.79 8.47
N PHE A 99 26.17 -10.89 8.55
CA PHE A 99 25.47 -10.38 7.36
C PHE A 99 26.20 -9.24 6.65
N ARG A 100 27.36 -8.80 7.16
CA ARG A 100 28.18 -7.77 6.54
C ARG A 100 28.88 -8.29 5.30
N ILE A 101 29.16 -7.36 4.36
CA ILE A 101 30.08 -7.57 3.25
C ILE A 101 31.05 -6.38 3.15
N GLU A 102 32.20 -6.59 2.51
CA GLU A 102 33.24 -5.54 2.40
C GLU A 102 32.75 -4.27 1.74
N GLU A 103 31.93 -4.41 0.69
CA GLU A 103 31.35 -3.28 -0.03
C GLU A 103 30.37 -2.48 0.85
N GLY A 104 29.58 -3.16 1.69
CA GLY A 104 28.69 -2.51 2.66
C GLY A 104 29.44 -1.67 3.68
N GLU A 105 30.55 -2.20 4.22
CA GLU A 105 31.44 -1.46 5.13
C GLU A 105 32.14 -0.29 4.41
N ALA A 106 32.53 -0.46 3.15
CA ALA A 106 33.13 0.61 2.36
C ALA A 106 32.13 1.76 2.09
N LEU A 107 30.86 1.44 1.79
CA LEU A 107 29.78 2.42 1.66
C LEU A 107 29.53 3.15 2.99
N ASN A 108 29.40 2.40 4.08
CA ASN A 108 29.21 2.94 5.43
C ASN A 108 30.30 3.95 5.80
N THR A 109 31.55 3.61 5.53
CA THR A 109 32.72 4.45 5.80
C THR A 109 32.75 5.68 4.90
N TYR A 110 32.54 5.51 3.59
CA TYR A 110 32.62 6.60 2.62
C TYR A 110 31.57 7.68 2.89
N PHE A 111 30.32 7.29 3.15
CA PHE A 111 29.24 8.24 3.43
C PHE A 111 29.19 8.72 4.88
N GLY A 112 30.05 8.20 5.75
CA GLY A 112 30.17 8.62 7.14
C GLY A 112 28.97 8.27 8.00
N VAL A 113 28.35 7.10 7.76
CA VAL A 113 27.22 6.62 8.55
C VAL A 113 27.65 6.35 9.99
N SER A 114 27.02 7.00 10.95
CA SER A 114 27.39 6.94 12.38
C SER A 114 26.20 6.62 13.31
N SER A 115 25.01 6.52 12.78
CA SER A 115 23.78 6.17 13.52
C SER A 115 22.93 5.21 12.71
N TYR A 116 22.09 4.40 13.39
CA TYR A 116 21.27 3.35 12.78
C TYR A 116 19.86 3.33 13.37
N PRO A 117 18.78 3.12 12.55
CA PRO A 117 18.86 3.06 11.10
C PRO A 117 19.10 4.45 10.49
N SER A 118 19.88 4.48 9.43
CA SER A 118 20.11 5.67 8.60
C SER A 118 20.02 5.28 7.13
N GLY A 119 19.73 6.21 6.23
CA GLY A 119 19.57 5.94 4.82
C GLY A 119 20.22 6.96 3.91
N LEU A 120 20.55 6.51 2.71
CA LEU A 120 20.89 7.36 1.57
C LEU A 120 19.73 7.29 0.59
N VAL A 121 19.09 8.42 0.33
CA VAL A 121 18.00 8.52 -0.66
C VAL A 121 18.62 9.04 -1.96
N ASN A 122 18.71 8.19 -2.99
CA ASN A 122 19.44 8.45 -4.25
C ASN A 122 20.86 9.00 -4.04
N ARG A 123 21.50 8.74 -2.90
CA ARG A 123 22.82 9.29 -2.52
C ARG A 123 22.90 10.81 -2.75
N GLN A 124 21.77 11.53 -2.53
CA GLN A 124 21.75 12.98 -2.67
C GLN A 124 22.42 13.69 -1.49
N TRP A 125 23.09 14.81 -1.79
CA TRP A 125 23.62 15.69 -0.77
C TRP A 125 22.53 16.64 -0.28
N PHE A 126 22.18 16.52 0.99
CA PHE A 126 21.19 17.38 1.64
C PHE A 126 21.89 18.65 2.17
N THR A 127 21.77 19.75 1.43
CA THR A 127 22.46 21.02 1.73
C THR A 127 22.09 21.58 3.09
N ASP A 128 20.83 21.42 3.50
CA ASP A 128 20.31 21.91 4.79
C ASP A 128 20.91 21.19 5.99
N HIS A 129 21.38 19.96 5.79
CA HIS A 129 21.97 19.12 6.83
C HIS A 129 23.47 18.88 6.64
N GLY A 130 24.04 19.26 5.49
CA GLY A 130 25.47 19.07 5.19
C GLY A 130 25.89 17.60 5.14
N THR A 131 25.03 16.70 4.67
CA THR A 131 25.25 15.25 4.68
C THR A 131 24.47 14.53 3.57
N TYR A 132 24.94 13.35 3.20
CA TYR A 132 24.16 12.38 2.38
C TYR A 132 23.23 11.52 3.23
N VAL A 133 23.49 11.43 4.54
CA VAL A 133 22.86 10.48 5.45
C VAL A 133 21.61 11.10 6.08
N THR A 134 20.48 10.42 5.96
CA THR A 134 19.20 10.85 6.54
C THR A 134 18.63 9.83 7.51
N GLY A 135 17.87 10.31 8.49
CA GLY A 135 17.10 9.46 9.38
C GLY A 135 15.77 9.02 8.76
N ARG A 136 15.21 7.92 9.24
CA ARG A 136 13.98 7.32 8.72
C ARG A 136 12.75 8.26 8.65
N SER A 137 12.71 9.30 9.49
CA SER A 137 11.62 10.30 9.47
C SER A 137 11.57 11.16 8.21
N SER A 138 12.67 11.21 7.44
CA SER A 138 12.76 12.00 6.20
C SER A 138 12.56 11.13 4.95
N TRP A 139 12.63 9.80 5.07
CA TRP A 139 12.67 8.92 3.89
C TRP A 139 11.43 9.05 3.03
N THR A 140 10.24 9.09 3.62
CA THR A 140 8.99 9.20 2.85
C THR A 140 8.92 10.49 2.05
N ALA A 141 9.18 11.64 2.69
CA ALA A 141 9.14 12.93 2.00
C ALA A 141 10.18 13.03 0.87
N GLU A 142 11.41 12.57 1.12
CA GLU A 142 12.48 12.61 0.11
C GLU A 142 12.24 11.63 -1.04
N THR A 143 11.78 10.42 -0.76
CA THR A 143 11.47 9.44 -1.81
C THR A 143 10.30 9.91 -2.66
N LYS A 144 9.23 10.45 -2.06
CA LYS A 144 8.10 11.05 -2.79
C LYS A 144 8.58 12.16 -3.71
N ARG A 145 9.31 13.14 -3.17
CA ARG A 145 9.85 14.27 -3.94
C ARG A 145 10.64 13.82 -5.16
N LEU A 146 11.55 12.85 -4.99
CA LEU A 146 12.40 12.35 -6.07
C LEU A 146 11.64 11.52 -7.10
N SER A 147 10.66 10.74 -6.67
CA SER A 147 9.84 9.93 -7.59
C SER A 147 8.89 10.77 -8.46
N ASP A 148 8.62 12.02 -8.08
CA ASP A 148 7.85 12.97 -8.89
C ASP A 148 8.69 13.61 -10.02
N GLU A 149 10.02 13.52 -9.91
CA GLU A 149 10.93 14.04 -10.95
C GLU A 149 10.92 13.14 -12.19
N ASP A 150 11.19 13.74 -13.35
CA ASP A 150 11.43 12.98 -14.57
C ASP A 150 12.87 12.46 -14.59
N ALA A 151 13.05 11.20 -14.94
CA ALA A 151 14.38 10.60 -15.03
C ALA A 151 15.13 11.12 -16.26
N PRO A 152 16.41 11.49 -16.16
CA PRO A 152 17.20 11.90 -17.33
C PRO A 152 17.59 10.71 -18.22
N LEU A 153 17.41 9.48 -17.74
CA LEU A 153 17.58 8.25 -18.51
C LEU A 153 16.62 7.18 -18.01
N ASN A 154 16.26 6.26 -18.90
CA ASN A 154 15.57 5.03 -18.54
C ASN A 154 16.57 3.89 -18.41
N LEU A 155 16.30 2.94 -17.51
CA LEU A 155 17.04 1.70 -17.32
C LEU A 155 16.12 0.49 -17.44
N LEU A 156 16.66 -0.60 -17.99
CA LEU A 156 16.05 -1.92 -17.97
C LEU A 156 17.10 -2.95 -17.60
N ALA A 157 16.90 -3.65 -16.50
CA ALA A 157 17.69 -4.80 -16.15
C ALA A 157 16.92 -6.08 -16.48
N THR A 158 17.62 -7.07 -17.02
CA THR A 158 17.12 -8.44 -17.18
C THR A 158 18.19 -9.40 -16.71
N ALA A 159 17.79 -10.50 -16.07
CA ALA A 159 18.72 -11.50 -15.58
C ALA A 159 18.19 -12.91 -15.83
N THR A 160 19.12 -13.86 -16.01
CA THR A 160 18.81 -15.30 -16.13
C THR A 160 19.72 -16.06 -15.17
N TYR A 161 19.13 -16.89 -14.32
CA TYR A 161 19.84 -17.84 -13.47
C TYR A 161 19.81 -19.23 -14.10
N HIS A 162 20.98 -19.83 -14.27
CA HIS A 162 21.16 -21.19 -14.80
C HIS A 162 21.44 -22.15 -13.64
N HIS A 163 20.49 -23.03 -13.37
CA HIS A 163 20.52 -23.87 -12.16
C HIS A 163 21.71 -24.83 -12.09
N ASP A 164 22.08 -25.44 -13.22
CA ASP A 164 23.14 -26.42 -13.32
C ASP A 164 24.54 -25.86 -13.01
N THR A 165 24.76 -24.61 -13.35
CA THR A 165 26.04 -23.90 -13.13
C THR A 165 26.00 -22.87 -12.00
N ARG A 166 24.79 -22.53 -11.50
CA ARG A 166 24.50 -21.41 -10.62
C ARG A 166 24.97 -20.05 -11.17
N LEU A 167 25.16 -19.97 -12.50
CA LEU A 167 25.53 -18.72 -13.16
C LEU A 167 24.31 -17.81 -13.26
N VAL A 168 24.52 -16.52 -13.03
CA VAL A 168 23.54 -15.47 -13.27
C VAL A 168 24.09 -14.55 -14.34
N ASP A 169 23.43 -14.51 -15.49
CA ASP A 169 23.71 -13.57 -16.56
C ASP A 169 22.79 -12.36 -16.40
N VAL A 170 23.37 -11.15 -16.40
CA VAL A 170 22.66 -9.89 -16.24
C VAL A 170 22.94 -9.00 -17.44
N ARG A 171 21.87 -8.46 -18.03
CA ARG A 171 21.96 -7.42 -19.06
C ARG A 171 21.26 -6.16 -18.57
N VAL A 172 21.97 -5.03 -18.62
CA VAL A 172 21.42 -3.72 -18.31
C VAL A 172 21.47 -2.87 -19.57
N GLU A 173 20.33 -2.34 -19.95
CA GLU A 173 20.16 -1.39 -21.05
C GLU A 173 19.77 -0.02 -20.49
N GLY A 174 20.33 1.03 -21.06
CA GLY A 174 19.99 2.42 -20.71
C GLY A 174 19.77 3.28 -21.94
N TYR A 175 18.81 4.20 -21.82
CA TYR A 175 18.49 5.17 -22.85
C TYR A 175 18.35 6.55 -22.23
N PHE A 176 19.19 7.52 -22.65
CA PHE A 176 19.14 8.88 -22.15
C PHE A 176 17.97 9.64 -22.79
N THR A 177 16.99 10.03 -21.99
CA THR A 177 15.83 10.82 -22.42
C THR A 177 16.13 12.32 -22.42
N ALA A 178 17.15 12.74 -21.65
CA ALA A 178 17.68 14.09 -21.62
C ALA A 178 19.21 14.07 -21.72
N SER A 179 19.81 15.19 -22.13
CA SER A 179 21.27 15.34 -22.12
C SER A 179 21.78 15.59 -20.71
N ILE A 180 22.82 14.87 -20.31
CA ILE A 180 23.51 15.08 -19.02
C ILE A 180 24.90 15.62 -19.29
N GLN A 181 25.28 16.66 -18.55
CA GLN A 181 26.66 17.20 -18.58
C GLN A 181 27.42 16.61 -17.40
N SER A 182 28.07 15.49 -17.62
CA SER A 182 28.90 14.80 -16.63
C SER A 182 29.94 13.94 -17.32
N ASP A 183 31.14 13.86 -16.76
CA ASP A 183 32.23 12.98 -17.16
C ASP A 183 32.42 11.80 -16.18
N SER A 184 31.56 11.68 -15.18
CA SER A 184 31.65 10.73 -14.08
C SER A 184 30.45 9.78 -13.94
N LEU A 185 29.63 9.66 -14.99
CA LEU A 185 28.50 8.72 -14.98
C LEU A 185 28.99 7.26 -14.88
N ALA A 186 28.43 6.50 -13.97
CA ALA A 186 28.79 5.12 -13.76
C ALA A 186 27.56 4.22 -13.54
N LEU A 187 27.56 3.04 -14.18
CA LEU A 187 26.57 2.00 -13.99
C LEU A 187 26.99 1.08 -12.85
N ASN A 188 26.22 1.03 -11.79
CA ASN A 188 26.36 0.14 -10.66
C ASN A 188 25.37 -1.02 -10.81
N VAL A 189 25.83 -2.24 -10.54
CA VAL A 189 25.00 -3.45 -10.51
C VAL A 189 25.35 -4.24 -9.26
N LEU A 190 24.34 -4.54 -8.48
CA LEU A 190 24.44 -5.32 -7.25
C LEU A 190 23.33 -6.38 -7.17
N TRP A 191 23.44 -7.30 -6.23
CA TRP A 191 22.39 -8.24 -5.93
C TRP A 191 22.01 -8.21 -4.44
N THR A 192 20.74 -8.40 -4.20
CA THR A 192 20.15 -8.51 -2.86
C THR A 192 19.47 -9.85 -2.69
N GLN A 193 19.21 -10.21 -1.45
CA GLN A 193 18.48 -11.42 -1.11
C GLN A 193 17.38 -11.09 -0.10
N ASN A 194 16.20 -11.66 -0.33
CA ASN A 194 15.06 -11.64 0.58
C ASN A 194 15.02 -12.89 1.46
N ASN A 195 14.12 -12.91 2.45
CA ASN A 195 13.75 -14.06 3.26
C ASN A 195 14.94 -14.72 4.00
N ILE A 196 15.91 -13.92 4.43
CA ILE A 196 17.01 -14.41 5.26
C ILE A 196 16.56 -14.38 6.73
N ILE A 197 16.51 -15.56 7.35
CA ILE A 197 16.14 -15.70 8.76
C ILE A 197 17.38 -15.53 9.63
N GLY A 198 17.27 -14.72 10.68
CA GLY A 198 18.38 -14.51 11.61
C GLY A 198 18.01 -13.53 12.74
N PRO A 199 18.96 -13.27 13.64
CA PRO A 199 18.71 -12.41 14.81
C PRO A 199 18.48 -10.96 14.42
N GLN A 200 17.58 -10.28 15.16
CA GLN A 200 17.36 -8.84 15.05
C GLN A 200 16.84 -8.27 16.36
N ASN A 201 17.63 -7.42 17.00
CA ASN A 201 17.17 -6.69 18.18
C ASN A 201 15.99 -5.75 17.83
N GLY A 202 15.01 -5.68 18.73
CA GLY A 202 13.83 -4.83 18.55
C GLY A 202 12.78 -5.36 17.56
N GLY A 203 13.05 -6.48 16.88
CA GLY A 203 12.11 -7.13 15.96
C GLY A 203 11.05 -7.99 16.65
N ASN A 204 11.19 -8.25 17.96
CA ASN A 204 10.31 -9.10 18.77
C ASN A 204 10.17 -10.57 18.28
N MET A 205 11.06 -11.01 17.40
CA MET A 205 11.08 -12.35 16.80
C MET A 205 12.36 -13.13 17.13
N GLY A 206 13.32 -12.52 17.86
CA GLY A 206 14.59 -13.15 18.22
C GLY A 206 15.37 -13.60 17.00
N GLU A 207 15.70 -14.90 16.93
CA GLU A 207 16.41 -15.55 15.83
C GLU A 207 15.55 -15.78 14.57
N GLU A 208 14.24 -15.63 14.67
CA GLU A 208 13.29 -15.90 13.60
C GLU A 208 12.91 -14.64 12.81
N TYR A 209 13.67 -13.54 12.97
CA TYR A 209 13.42 -12.33 12.20
C TYR A 209 13.73 -12.54 10.72
N VAL A 210 12.85 -12.08 9.83
CA VAL A 210 12.99 -12.25 8.38
C VAL A 210 13.55 -10.96 7.78
N HIS A 211 14.82 -11.00 7.42
CA HIS A 211 15.50 -9.88 6.75
C HIS A 211 15.14 -9.85 5.26
N GLN A 212 14.85 -8.65 4.75
CA GLN A 212 14.47 -8.41 3.37
C GLN A 212 15.48 -7.47 2.69
N HIS A 213 15.60 -7.57 1.37
CA HIS A 213 16.39 -6.66 0.53
C HIS A 213 17.87 -6.53 0.95
N MET A 214 18.40 -7.54 1.64
CA MET A 214 19.75 -7.54 2.17
C MET A 214 20.78 -7.48 1.04
N LEU A 215 21.69 -6.51 1.08
CA LEU A 215 22.82 -6.41 0.15
C LEU A 215 23.74 -7.64 0.32
N ARG A 216 23.99 -8.36 -0.78
CA ARG A 216 24.80 -9.59 -0.76
C ARG A 216 26.05 -9.53 -1.62
N GLY A 217 26.17 -8.53 -2.49
CA GLY A 217 27.37 -8.30 -3.29
C GLY A 217 27.16 -7.35 -4.45
N PHE A 218 28.25 -6.85 -4.98
CA PHE A 218 28.28 -6.10 -6.21
C PHE A 218 28.69 -7.00 -7.38
N VAL A 219 28.03 -6.80 -8.52
CA VAL A 219 28.33 -7.47 -9.79
C VAL A 219 29.24 -6.59 -10.65
N SER A 220 29.09 -5.28 -10.55
CA SER A 220 30.03 -4.27 -11.05
C SER A 220 31.10 -3.97 -10.00
N PRO A 221 32.17 -3.21 -10.33
CA PRO A 221 32.97 -2.54 -9.30
C PRO A 221 32.09 -1.71 -8.35
N LEU A 222 32.51 -1.54 -7.09
CA LEU A 222 31.74 -0.83 -6.04
C LEU A 222 31.24 0.57 -6.46
N TRP A 223 32.01 1.28 -7.28
CA TRP A 223 31.65 2.62 -7.78
C TRP A 223 31.20 2.60 -9.24
N GLY A 224 30.82 1.43 -9.73
CA GLY A 224 30.26 1.21 -11.05
C GLY A 224 31.28 1.18 -12.20
N ASP A 225 30.77 0.89 -13.37
CA ASP A 225 31.48 0.94 -14.64
C ASP A 225 31.18 2.22 -15.39
N ALA A 226 32.23 2.89 -15.89
CA ALA A 226 32.08 4.15 -16.60
C ALA A 226 31.09 4.07 -17.78
N LEU A 227 30.28 5.09 -17.91
CA LEU A 227 29.33 5.32 -19.01
C LEU A 227 29.85 6.42 -19.96
N PRO A 228 29.17 6.67 -21.09
CA PRO A 228 29.54 7.75 -22.00
C PRO A 228 29.61 9.11 -21.32
N VAL A 229 30.63 9.90 -21.67
CA VAL A 229 30.84 11.26 -21.17
C VAL A 229 29.86 12.21 -21.86
N ASN A 230 29.23 13.10 -21.10
CA ASN A 230 28.27 14.10 -21.58
C ASN A 230 27.25 13.52 -22.57
N PRO A 231 26.51 12.44 -22.22
CA PRO A 231 25.61 11.81 -23.16
C PRO A 231 24.50 12.77 -23.57
N ALA A 232 24.24 12.83 -24.87
CA ALA A 232 23.10 13.57 -25.42
C ALA A 232 21.80 12.75 -25.26
N ALA A 233 20.65 13.42 -25.27
CA ALA A 233 19.37 12.75 -25.44
C ALA A 233 19.40 11.83 -26.67
N GLY A 234 18.88 10.61 -26.56
CA GLY A 234 18.95 9.57 -27.59
C GLY A 234 20.16 8.64 -27.47
N THR A 235 21.14 8.93 -26.60
CA THR A 235 22.26 8.03 -26.38
C THR A 235 21.76 6.73 -25.72
N TYR A 236 22.17 5.59 -26.31
CA TYR A 236 21.88 4.25 -25.81
C TYR A 236 23.15 3.55 -25.34
N PHE A 237 23.04 2.73 -24.32
CA PHE A 237 24.10 1.80 -23.92
C PHE A 237 23.51 0.46 -23.47
N ALA A 238 24.31 -0.59 -23.56
CA ALA A 238 24.02 -1.88 -22.95
C ALA A 238 25.31 -2.46 -22.36
N LYS A 239 25.19 -3.07 -21.18
CA LYS A 239 26.28 -3.80 -20.53
C LYS A 239 25.79 -5.17 -20.08
N ASN A 240 26.67 -6.17 -20.20
CA ASN A 240 26.41 -7.53 -19.76
C ASN A 240 27.38 -7.87 -18.62
N TYR A 241 26.85 -8.59 -17.64
CA TYR A 241 27.59 -9.10 -16.50
C TYR A 241 27.26 -10.56 -16.31
N SER A 242 28.15 -11.28 -15.64
CA SER A 242 27.96 -12.69 -15.30
C SER A 242 28.65 -12.97 -13.98
N PHE A 243 27.97 -13.65 -13.07
CA PHE A 243 28.57 -14.05 -11.80
C PHE A 243 27.98 -15.39 -11.34
N THR A 244 28.75 -16.12 -10.53
CA THR A 244 28.27 -17.37 -9.94
C THR A 244 27.58 -17.08 -8.61
N LEU A 245 26.32 -17.46 -8.49
CA LEU A 245 25.54 -17.34 -7.26
C LEU A 245 26.03 -18.39 -6.26
N PRO A 246 26.60 -18.03 -5.10
CA PRO A 246 27.04 -19.01 -4.11
C PRO A 246 25.85 -19.81 -3.56
N SER A 247 26.08 -21.02 -3.07
CA SER A 247 25.04 -21.79 -2.37
C SER A 247 24.76 -21.24 -0.98
N GLN A 248 25.78 -20.69 -0.34
CA GLN A 248 25.74 -20.01 0.94
C GLN A 248 26.62 -18.79 0.89
N LEU A 249 26.24 -17.76 1.62
CA LEU A 249 27.05 -16.58 1.87
C LEU A 249 26.89 -16.18 3.33
N ASN A 250 28.02 -16.13 4.06
CA ASN A 250 28.04 -15.72 5.47
C ASN A 250 26.97 -16.50 6.29
N GLU A 251 27.05 -17.84 6.21
CA GLU A 251 26.21 -18.80 6.94
C GLU A 251 24.70 -18.79 6.57
N ALA A 252 24.27 -17.94 5.66
CA ALA A 252 22.92 -17.93 5.14
C ALA A 252 22.82 -18.62 3.77
N ASP A 253 21.83 -19.49 3.60
CA ASP A 253 21.54 -20.14 2.33
C ASP A 253 21.13 -19.11 1.27
N VAL A 254 21.63 -19.31 0.03
CA VAL A 254 21.27 -18.47 -1.11
C VAL A 254 20.32 -19.23 -2.01
N LYS A 255 19.04 -18.82 -1.97
CA LYS A 255 17.97 -19.35 -2.79
C LYS A 255 17.76 -18.47 -4.02
N PRO A 256 17.75 -19.03 -5.24
CA PRO A 256 17.61 -18.25 -6.47
C PRO A 256 16.34 -17.38 -6.53
N GLU A 257 15.23 -17.91 -6.02
CA GLU A 257 13.94 -17.22 -5.95
C GLU A 257 13.95 -15.98 -5.05
N ASP A 258 14.83 -15.92 -4.08
CA ASP A 258 14.97 -14.80 -3.15
C ASP A 258 15.92 -13.71 -3.66
N VAL A 259 16.62 -13.95 -4.79
CA VAL A 259 17.60 -13.02 -5.36
C VAL A 259 16.94 -11.94 -6.19
N ARG A 260 17.41 -10.71 -6.05
CA ARG A 260 17.06 -9.56 -6.87
C ARG A 260 18.32 -8.92 -7.43
N ILE A 261 18.28 -8.51 -8.68
CA ILE A 261 19.32 -7.68 -9.29
C ILE A 261 18.84 -6.22 -9.23
N VAL A 262 19.71 -5.35 -8.76
CA VAL A 262 19.47 -3.89 -8.73
C VAL A 262 20.55 -3.23 -9.58
N ALA A 263 20.13 -2.39 -10.51
CA ALA A 263 21.05 -1.63 -11.37
C ALA A 263 20.70 -0.13 -11.30
N PHE A 264 21.69 0.72 -11.12
CA PHE A 264 21.50 2.15 -11.03
C PHE A 264 22.66 2.93 -11.62
N VAL A 265 22.39 4.13 -12.11
CA VAL A 265 23.38 5.05 -12.65
C VAL A 265 23.63 6.16 -11.66
N THR A 266 24.90 6.40 -11.32
CA THR A 266 25.33 7.52 -10.47
C THR A 266 26.08 8.57 -11.26
N ASP A 267 26.04 9.83 -10.81
CA ASP A 267 27.00 10.85 -11.16
C ASP A 267 28.08 10.93 -10.08
N GLY A 268 29.30 10.53 -10.43
CA GLY A 268 30.33 10.27 -9.46
C GLY A 268 29.97 9.11 -8.52
N LYS A 269 30.27 9.28 -7.23
CA LYS A 269 29.94 8.30 -6.16
C LYS A 269 28.59 8.59 -5.48
N GLY A 270 28.00 9.74 -5.77
CA GLY A 270 26.70 10.20 -5.24
C GLY A 270 25.64 10.21 -6.32
N ASP A 271 24.62 10.98 -6.10
CA ASP A 271 23.50 11.36 -6.99
C ASP A 271 23.06 10.28 -8.01
N VAL A 272 22.22 9.36 -7.54
CA VAL A 272 21.63 8.31 -8.37
C VAL A 272 20.64 8.95 -9.35
N GLN A 273 20.94 8.83 -10.64
CA GLN A 273 20.15 9.40 -11.73
C GLN A 273 18.92 8.57 -12.07
N GLN A 274 19.02 7.25 -11.95
CA GLN A 274 17.95 6.28 -12.16
C GLN A 274 18.31 4.94 -11.54
N VAL A 275 17.31 4.20 -11.08
CA VAL A 275 17.42 2.83 -10.57
C VAL A 275 16.39 1.92 -11.21
N THR A 276 16.74 0.67 -11.41
CA THR A 276 15.86 -0.42 -11.83
C THR A 276 16.19 -1.69 -11.07
N LYS A 277 15.22 -2.61 -10.99
CA LYS A 277 15.38 -3.91 -10.36
C LYS A 277 14.76 -4.99 -11.22
N CYS A 278 15.26 -6.23 -11.14
CA CYS A 278 14.62 -7.39 -11.75
C CYS A 278 14.85 -8.65 -10.92
N LEU A 279 13.95 -9.62 -11.15
CA LEU A 279 14.11 -11.01 -10.76
C LEU A 279 14.89 -11.75 -11.82
N PRO A 280 15.89 -12.59 -11.49
CA PRO A 280 16.43 -13.53 -12.46
C PRO A 280 15.37 -14.54 -12.91
N ALA A 281 15.17 -14.69 -14.22
CA ALA A 281 14.41 -15.80 -14.76
C ALA A 281 15.19 -17.11 -14.48
N CYS A 282 14.55 -18.08 -13.84
CA CYS A 282 15.20 -19.32 -13.43
C CYS A 282 15.11 -20.37 -14.54
N GLU A 283 16.26 -20.73 -15.14
CA GLU A 283 16.38 -21.83 -16.09
C GLU A 283 16.84 -23.11 -15.39
N GLY A 284 16.09 -24.20 -15.59
CA GLY A 284 16.38 -25.49 -14.96
C GLY A 284 16.04 -25.58 -13.48
N TYR A 285 15.33 -24.60 -12.93
CA TYR A 285 14.85 -24.56 -11.56
C TYR A 285 13.43 -24.04 -11.48
N SER A 286 12.62 -24.71 -10.69
CA SER A 286 11.27 -24.24 -10.35
C SER A 286 11.05 -24.41 -8.86
N ALA A 287 10.79 -23.29 -8.17
CA ALA A 287 10.35 -23.34 -6.78
C ALA A 287 8.96 -24.00 -6.72
N PRO A 288 8.63 -24.70 -5.63
CA PRO A 288 7.29 -25.27 -5.46
C PRO A 288 6.20 -24.23 -5.70
N LEU A 289 5.12 -24.63 -6.35
CA LEU A 289 3.99 -23.75 -6.59
C LEU A 289 3.34 -23.36 -5.27
N SER A 290 3.49 -22.11 -4.88
CA SER A 290 3.05 -21.59 -3.58
C SER A 290 2.78 -20.10 -3.65
N ALA A 291 1.94 -19.63 -2.70
CA ALA A 291 1.63 -18.22 -2.50
C ALA A 291 1.24 -17.98 -1.05
N LEU A 292 1.32 -16.73 -0.61
CA LEU A 292 0.84 -16.27 0.69
C LEU A 292 -0.38 -15.36 0.50
N LEU A 293 -1.29 -15.44 1.47
CA LEU A 293 -2.39 -14.49 1.59
C LEU A 293 -2.00 -13.38 2.56
N GLY A 294 -2.35 -12.15 2.21
CA GLY A 294 -2.10 -10.96 3.01
C GLY A 294 -3.30 -10.02 3.04
N GLU A 295 -3.29 -9.14 4.03
CA GLU A 295 -4.23 -8.03 4.12
C GLU A 295 -3.96 -7.01 3.00
N PRO A 296 -5.00 -6.42 2.37
CA PRO A 296 -4.83 -5.34 1.40
C PRO A 296 -4.20 -4.10 2.06
N LYS A 297 -3.65 -3.19 1.25
CA LYS A 297 -3.00 -1.94 1.73
C LYS A 297 -3.90 -1.17 2.71
N ILE A 298 -5.19 -1.07 2.42
CA ILE A 298 -6.18 -0.52 3.32
C ILE A 298 -6.95 -1.70 3.91
N PRO A 299 -6.67 -2.08 5.16
CA PRO A 299 -7.37 -3.17 5.81
C PRO A 299 -8.87 -2.93 5.84
N VAL A 300 -9.64 -3.94 5.57
CA VAL A 300 -11.09 -3.88 5.69
C VAL A 300 -11.44 -4.37 7.09
N GLY A 301 -11.66 -3.43 8.01
CA GLY A 301 -12.00 -3.77 9.39
C GLY A 301 -13.34 -4.50 9.53
N THR A 302 -14.21 -4.38 8.51
CA THR A 302 -15.51 -5.08 8.43
C THR A 302 -15.95 -5.15 6.97
N TYR A 303 -16.49 -6.29 6.56
CA TYR A 303 -17.03 -6.51 5.22
C TYR A 303 -18.56 -6.43 5.17
N TYR A 304 -19.19 -5.84 6.18
CA TYR A 304 -20.63 -5.79 6.28
C TYR A 304 -21.30 -5.16 5.05
N GLY A 305 -22.10 -5.96 4.35
CA GLY A 305 -22.86 -5.54 3.18
C GLY A 305 -22.07 -5.47 1.88
N PHE A 306 -20.77 -5.65 1.87
CA PHE A 306 -20.01 -5.84 0.65
C PHE A 306 -20.21 -7.27 0.13
N GLN A 307 -20.30 -7.38 -1.20
CA GLN A 307 -20.44 -8.65 -1.92
C GLN A 307 -19.10 -9.12 -2.48
N PHE A 308 -18.01 -8.79 -1.79
CA PHE A 308 -16.64 -9.17 -2.15
C PHE A 308 -15.70 -9.07 -0.94
N PHE A 309 -14.54 -9.73 -1.07
CA PHE A 309 -13.39 -9.56 -0.18
C PHE A 309 -12.18 -9.12 -0.99
N ASP A 310 -11.47 -8.08 -0.54
CA ASP A 310 -10.18 -7.71 -1.10
C ASP A 310 -9.08 -8.42 -0.29
N VAL A 311 -8.14 -9.09 -0.98
CA VAL A 311 -6.99 -9.79 -0.38
C VAL A 311 -5.74 -9.53 -1.19
N GLU A 312 -4.56 -9.58 -0.57
CA GLU A 312 -3.30 -9.65 -1.31
C GLU A 312 -2.90 -11.10 -1.51
N LEU A 313 -2.58 -11.48 -2.75
CA LEU A 313 -1.95 -12.74 -3.09
C LEU A 313 -0.50 -12.46 -3.48
N GLN A 314 0.44 -12.97 -2.69
CA GLN A 314 1.87 -12.88 -2.95
C GLN A 314 2.38 -14.20 -3.50
N SER A 315 2.88 -14.20 -4.73
CA SER A 315 3.55 -15.36 -5.32
C SER A 315 4.87 -15.61 -4.59
N THR A 316 5.11 -16.86 -4.20
CA THR A 316 6.39 -17.34 -3.63
C THR A 316 7.01 -18.43 -4.50
N THR A 317 6.62 -18.52 -5.77
CA THR A 317 7.11 -19.47 -6.76
C THR A 317 7.83 -18.76 -7.91
N THR A 318 8.64 -19.50 -8.66
CA THR A 318 9.30 -19.03 -9.89
C THR A 318 8.40 -19.08 -11.12
N ASP A 319 7.20 -19.65 -10.98
CA ASP A 319 6.22 -19.76 -12.06
C ASP A 319 5.17 -18.65 -11.98
N THR A 320 4.65 -18.23 -13.14
CA THR A 320 3.52 -17.30 -13.18
C THR A 320 2.25 -18.00 -12.70
N ILE A 321 1.57 -17.42 -11.72
CA ILE A 321 0.24 -17.86 -11.27
C ILE A 321 -0.79 -17.23 -12.19
N ARG A 322 -1.60 -18.08 -12.84
CA ARG A 322 -2.64 -17.66 -13.79
C ARG A 322 -4.05 -17.88 -13.26
N THR A 323 -4.21 -18.85 -12.36
CA THR A 323 -5.49 -19.15 -11.72
C THR A 323 -5.28 -19.46 -10.25
N ALA A 324 -6.22 -19.04 -9.42
CA ALA A 324 -6.29 -19.39 -8.01
C ALA A 324 -7.73 -19.64 -7.60
N THR A 325 -7.95 -20.62 -6.72
CA THR A 325 -9.26 -20.91 -6.14
C THR A 325 -9.20 -20.73 -4.65
N PHE A 326 -10.21 -20.08 -4.10
CA PHE A 326 -10.32 -19.76 -2.67
C PHE A 326 -11.61 -20.34 -2.11
N ASP A 327 -11.58 -20.74 -0.84
CA ASP A 327 -12.76 -20.99 -0.03
C ASP A 327 -12.94 -19.80 0.94
N ILE A 328 -14.09 -19.14 0.84
CA ILE A 328 -14.46 -18.01 1.69
C ILE A 328 -15.59 -18.51 2.59
N THR A 329 -15.34 -18.60 3.88
CA THR A 329 -16.36 -19.01 4.86
C THR A 329 -16.85 -17.79 5.62
N VAL A 330 -18.16 -17.56 5.63
CA VAL A 330 -18.83 -16.53 6.44
C VAL A 330 -19.89 -17.20 7.31
N ASN A 331 -19.79 -17.00 8.62
CA ASN A 331 -20.70 -17.62 9.61
C ASN A 331 -20.85 -19.17 9.45
N GLY A 332 -19.75 -19.83 9.04
CA GLY A 332 -19.73 -21.28 8.81
C GLY A 332 -20.32 -21.72 7.47
N ILE A 333 -20.71 -20.81 6.59
CA ILE A 333 -21.18 -21.11 5.23
C ILE A 333 -20.03 -20.84 4.25
N SER A 334 -19.62 -21.86 3.50
CA SER A 334 -18.54 -21.78 2.52
C SER A 334 -19.02 -21.33 1.15
N HIS A 335 -18.20 -20.49 0.52
CA HIS A 335 -18.36 -19.97 -0.82
C HIS A 335 -17.05 -20.14 -1.59
N THR A 336 -17.11 -20.65 -2.80
CA THR A 336 -15.91 -20.76 -3.66
C THR A 336 -15.77 -19.50 -4.49
N ALA A 337 -14.58 -18.89 -4.45
CA ALA A 337 -14.21 -17.80 -5.34
C ALA A 337 -13.05 -18.24 -6.26
N GLU A 338 -13.14 -17.86 -7.52
CA GLU A 338 -12.12 -18.15 -8.52
C GLU A 338 -11.51 -16.84 -9.03
N TRP A 339 -10.20 -16.83 -9.18
CA TRP A 339 -9.47 -15.74 -9.80
C TRP A 339 -8.72 -16.27 -11.02
N SER A 340 -8.69 -15.46 -12.08
CA SER A 340 -7.87 -15.68 -13.27
C SER A 340 -7.18 -14.39 -13.69
N GLY A 341 -5.89 -14.47 -14.01
CA GLY A 341 -5.11 -13.30 -14.36
C GLY A 341 -3.65 -13.64 -14.66
N CYS A 342 -2.77 -12.72 -14.31
CA CYS A 342 -1.33 -12.92 -14.46
C CYS A 342 -0.67 -12.32 -13.21
N LEU A 343 -0.28 -13.19 -12.29
CA LEU A 343 0.57 -12.83 -11.17
C LEU A 343 1.98 -13.36 -11.46
N PRO A 344 2.93 -12.46 -11.77
CA PRO A 344 4.30 -12.87 -12.06
C PRO A 344 4.98 -13.54 -10.85
N PRO A 345 6.08 -14.27 -11.08
CA PRO A 345 6.91 -14.81 -10.01
C PRO A 345 7.26 -13.78 -8.94
N MET A 346 7.13 -14.15 -7.67
CA MET A 346 7.54 -13.36 -6.50
C MET A 346 6.89 -11.96 -6.37
N GLU A 347 5.86 -11.68 -7.16
CA GLU A 347 5.09 -10.43 -7.11
C GLU A 347 3.85 -10.57 -6.22
N THR A 348 3.31 -9.42 -5.82
CA THR A 348 2.07 -9.33 -5.01
C THR A 348 1.00 -8.61 -5.80
N GLN A 349 -0.23 -9.10 -5.74
CA GLN A 349 -1.38 -8.46 -6.37
C GLN A 349 -2.57 -8.44 -5.42
N THR A 350 -3.25 -7.30 -5.33
CA THR A 350 -4.55 -7.23 -4.65
C THR A 350 -5.63 -7.83 -5.54
N LEU A 351 -6.34 -8.81 -5.00
CA LEU A 351 -7.44 -9.50 -5.67
C LEU A 351 -8.76 -9.10 -5.03
N ARG A 352 -9.77 -8.87 -5.86
CA ARG A 352 -11.16 -8.75 -5.41
C ARG A 352 -11.87 -10.07 -5.64
N LEU A 353 -12.23 -10.75 -4.56
CA LEU A 353 -12.90 -12.05 -4.56
C LEU A 353 -14.40 -11.84 -4.36
N PRO A 354 -15.25 -12.05 -5.38
CA PRO A 354 -16.69 -11.93 -5.23
C PRO A 354 -17.22 -13.01 -4.27
N CYS A 355 -18.06 -12.59 -3.33
CA CYS A 355 -18.69 -13.49 -2.36
C CYS A 355 -20.02 -12.90 -1.92
N SER A 356 -21.10 -13.60 -2.19
CA SER A 356 -22.45 -13.23 -1.73
C SER A 356 -22.75 -13.95 -0.43
N TYR A 357 -22.98 -13.22 0.65
CA TYR A 357 -23.19 -13.79 1.98
C TYR A 357 -24.25 -13.04 2.77
N ASP A 358 -24.87 -13.76 3.72
CA ASP A 358 -25.80 -13.19 4.68
C ASP A 358 -25.09 -12.84 5.99
N VAL A 359 -25.46 -11.71 6.58
CA VAL A 359 -24.97 -11.28 7.90
C VAL A 359 -26.04 -11.51 8.96
N VAL A 360 -25.61 -11.77 10.18
CA VAL A 360 -26.48 -11.84 11.35
C VAL A 360 -26.45 -10.48 12.04
N ASP A 361 -27.59 -9.77 12.00
CA ASP A 361 -27.73 -8.47 12.64
C ASP A 361 -27.54 -8.56 14.15
N ASN A 362 -26.89 -7.54 14.72
CA ASN A 362 -26.57 -7.42 16.15
C ASN A 362 -25.75 -8.59 16.73
N ALA A 363 -25.06 -9.34 15.89
CA ALA A 363 -24.16 -10.40 16.29
C ALA A 363 -22.75 -10.17 15.75
N LEU A 364 -21.78 -10.86 16.32
CA LEU A 364 -20.44 -10.95 15.75
C LEU A 364 -20.49 -11.96 14.60
N ASN A 365 -20.13 -11.50 13.41
CA ASN A 365 -20.01 -12.36 12.23
C ASN A 365 -18.54 -12.73 12.05
N SER A 366 -18.26 -13.99 11.78
CA SER A 366 -16.90 -14.46 11.51
C SER A 366 -16.69 -14.73 10.04
N TRP A 367 -15.46 -14.55 9.58
CA TRP A 367 -15.08 -14.89 8.21
C TRP A 367 -13.67 -15.50 8.18
N SER A 368 -13.43 -16.32 7.15
CA SER A 368 -12.10 -16.80 6.81
C SER A 368 -11.95 -16.99 5.30
N ILE A 369 -10.72 -16.81 4.80
CA ILE A 369 -10.37 -17.00 3.39
C ILE A 369 -9.17 -17.93 3.33
N SER A 370 -9.31 -19.06 2.64
CA SER A 370 -8.29 -20.09 2.48
C SER A 370 -7.96 -20.30 1.02
N LEU A 371 -6.68 -20.39 0.68
CA LEU A 371 -6.22 -20.80 -0.65
C LEU A 371 -6.44 -22.30 -0.83
N GLN A 372 -7.01 -22.71 -1.96
CA GLN A 372 -7.32 -24.11 -2.27
C GLN A 372 -6.48 -24.65 -3.43
N SER A 373 -6.24 -23.82 -4.45
CA SER A 373 -5.45 -24.24 -5.60
C SER A 373 -4.76 -23.06 -6.29
N LEU A 374 -3.64 -23.35 -6.96
CA LEU A 374 -2.92 -22.45 -7.87
C LEU A 374 -2.70 -23.20 -9.18
N ASN A 375 -2.98 -22.57 -10.33
CA ASN A 375 -2.83 -23.17 -11.66
C ASN A 375 -3.45 -24.58 -11.77
N GLY A 376 -4.56 -24.82 -11.07
CA GLY A 376 -5.25 -26.11 -11.04
C GLY A 376 -4.59 -27.21 -10.17
N GLN A 377 -3.51 -26.89 -9.46
CA GLN A 377 -2.86 -27.79 -8.50
C GLN A 377 -3.27 -27.40 -7.08
N ALA A 378 -3.47 -28.37 -6.20
CA ALA A 378 -3.78 -28.12 -4.80
C ALA A 378 -2.65 -27.30 -4.14
N ALA A 379 -3.02 -26.22 -3.47
CA ALA A 379 -2.12 -25.35 -2.75
C ALA A 379 -2.82 -24.81 -1.50
N SER A 380 -2.06 -24.56 -0.45
CA SER A 380 -2.56 -23.98 0.79
C SER A 380 -1.50 -23.09 1.43
N CYS A 381 -1.95 -22.09 2.16
CA CYS A 381 -1.13 -21.25 3.03
C CYS A 381 -1.94 -20.93 4.30
N GLU A 382 -1.37 -20.15 5.20
CA GLU A 382 -2.10 -19.67 6.39
C GLU A 382 -3.32 -18.87 5.94
N PRO A 383 -4.53 -19.19 6.42
CA PRO A 383 -5.74 -18.49 6.01
C PRO A 383 -5.81 -17.10 6.65
N LEU A 384 -6.40 -16.15 5.92
CA LEU A 384 -6.87 -14.91 6.53
C LEU A 384 -8.18 -15.16 7.25
N GLN A 385 -8.35 -14.55 8.41
CA GLN A 385 -9.58 -14.67 9.20
C GLN A 385 -9.83 -13.43 10.05
N GLY A 386 -11.08 -13.19 10.37
CA GLY A 386 -11.48 -12.07 11.20
C GLY A 386 -12.96 -12.11 11.55
N ASP A 387 -13.37 -11.08 12.26
CA ASP A 387 -14.73 -10.89 12.70
C ASP A 387 -15.23 -9.49 12.32
N PHE A 388 -16.53 -9.33 12.13
CA PHE A 388 -17.17 -8.03 11.97
C PHE A 388 -18.55 -7.99 12.64
N SER A 389 -18.94 -6.79 13.08
CA SER A 389 -20.26 -6.52 13.64
C SER A 389 -21.07 -5.61 12.72
N ALA A 390 -22.36 -5.46 13.04
CA ALA A 390 -23.22 -4.54 12.33
C ALA A 390 -22.64 -3.12 12.32
N PRO A 391 -22.67 -2.42 11.18
CA PRO A 391 -22.12 -1.08 11.04
C PRO A 391 -22.98 -0.06 11.78
N ILE A 392 -22.43 1.13 11.95
CA ILE A 392 -23.12 2.25 12.57
C ILE A 392 -24.33 2.63 11.69
N ALA A 393 -25.51 2.67 12.30
CA ALA A 393 -26.68 3.24 11.65
C ALA A 393 -26.58 4.78 11.66
N ALA A 394 -26.72 5.40 10.49
CA ALA A 394 -26.66 6.84 10.26
C ALA A 394 -27.94 7.34 9.56
N THR A 395 -28.13 8.64 9.56
CA THR A 395 -29.13 9.28 8.66
C THR A 395 -28.53 9.45 7.27
N PRO A 396 -29.34 9.57 6.21
CA PRO A 396 -28.85 9.85 4.86
C PRO A 396 -28.00 11.12 4.74
N GLN A 397 -28.27 12.12 5.59
CA GLN A 397 -27.48 13.36 5.62
C GLN A 397 -26.24 13.17 6.48
N ILE A 398 -25.09 13.34 5.89
CA ILE A 398 -23.77 13.23 6.53
C ILE A 398 -22.99 14.53 6.38
N LYS A 399 -22.05 14.73 7.28
CA LYS A 399 -21.14 15.87 7.27
C LYS A 399 -19.71 15.41 7.49
N LEU A 400 -18.82 15.75 6.55
CA LEU A 400 -17.38 15.62 6.71
C LEU A 400 -16.80 16.94 7.21
N THR A 401 -16.03 16.88 8.28
CA THR A 401 -15.13 17.95 8.73
C THR A 401 -13.71 17.42 8.66
N LEU A 402 -12.86 18.07 7.89
CA LEU A 402 -11.52 17.63 7.57
C LEU A 402 -10.55 18.80 7.70
N LYS A 403 -9.38 18.53 8.26
CA LYS A 403 -8.19 19.35 8.15
C LYS A 403 -7.07 18.48 7.56
N THR A 404 -6.52 18.87 6.41
CA THR A 404 -5.42 18.14 5.78
C THR A 404 -4.07 18.46 6.45
N ASN A 405 -3.05 17.65 6.15
CA ASN A 405 -1.64 18.01 6.31
C ASN A 405 -1.16 18.86 5.11
N LYS A 406 0.15 19.06 4.96
CA LYS A 406 0.75 19.78 3.83
C LYS A 406 1.10 18.87 2.63
N GLU A 407 0.99 17.57 2.79
CA GLU A 407 1.22 16.55 1.76
C GLU A 407 -0.13 15.93 1.37
N ALA A 408 -1.09 16.79 1.06
CA ALA A 408 -2.49 16.41 0.98
C ALA A 408 -2.92 15.84 -0.39
N SER A 409 -2.06 15.93 -1.42
CA SER A 409 -2.36 15.44 -2.76
C SER A 409 -2.49 13.92 -2.84
N ASP A 410 -1.92 13.20 -1.88
CA ASP A 410 -1.95 11.75 -1.75
C ASP A 410 -3.07 11.23 -0.83
N ASN A 411 -3.86 12.14 -0.24
CA ASN A 411 -4.93 11.78 0.67
C ASN A 411 -6.28 11.79 -0.05
N HIS A 412 -7.03 10.70 0.06
CA HIS A 412 -8.32 10.50 -0.58
C HIS A 412 -9.39 10.21 0.45
N PHE A 413 -10.51 10.91 0.36
CA PHE A 413 -11.66 10.71 1.24
C PHE A 413 -12.89 10.42 0.38
N ARG A 414 -13.37 9.16 0.43
CA ARG A 414 -14.39 8.66 -0.49
C ARG A 414 -15.55 8.00 0.25
N ILE A 415 -16.71 8.06 -0.34
CA ILE A 415 -17.84 7.21 0.03
C ILE A 415 -18.04 6.21 -1.10
N LEU A 416 -18.05 4.93 -0.75
CA LEU A 416 -18.25 3.81 -1.66
C LEU A 416 -19.61 3.18 -1.40
N ASP A 417 -20.23 2.66 -2.46
CA ASP A 417 -21.43 1.80 -2.36
C ASP A 417 -21.06 0.35 -2.00
N ALA A 418 -22.06 -0.52 -1.92
CA ALA A 418 -21.88 -1.94 -1.57
C ALA A 418 -21.08 -2.72 -2.64
N GLU A 419 -21.04 -2.24 -3.86
CA GLU A 419 -20.27 -2.80 -4.98
C GLU A 419 -18.83 -2.25 -5.02
N GLY A 420 -18.51 -1.26 -4.15
CA GLY A 420 -17.22 -0.61 -4.07
C GLY A 420 -17.00 0.52 -5.08
N ASN A 421 -18.09 1.02 -5.71
CA ASN A 421 -18.00 2.19 -6.60
C ASN A 421 -17.98 3.48 -5.80
N VAL A 422 -17.22 4.48 -6.28
CA VAL A 422 -17.17 5.80 -5.66
C VAL A 422 -18.48 6.55 -5.90
N VAL A 423 -19.23 6.82 -4.82
CA VAL A 423 -20.46 7.63 -4.82
C VAL A 423 -20.13 9.11 -4.64
N LYS A 424 -19.14 9.41 -3.80
CA LYS A 424 -18.67 10.76 -3.52
C LYS A 424 -17.18 10.73 -3.20
N GLU A 425 -16.44 11.66 -3.77
CA GLU A 425 -15.08 11.99 -3.38
C GLU A 425 -14.99 13.43 -2.89
N PHE A 426 -14.31 13.65 -1.76
CA PHE A 426 -14.05 14.95 -1.18
C PHE A 426 -12.62 15.36 -1.55
N GLY A 427 -12.44 16.49 -2.16
CA GLY A 427 -11.18 16.99 -2.72
C GLY A 427 -11.28 17.21 -4.23
N PRO A 428 -10.19 17.18 -5.01
CA PRO A 428 -8.81 16.88 -4.59
C PRO A 428 -8.17 17.97 -3.73
N PHE A 429 -7.10 17.61 -3.02
CA PHE A 429 -6.32 18.53 -2.21
C PHE A 429 -4.94 18.79 -2.82
N ALA A 430 -4.35 19.95 -2.53
CA ALA A 430 -3.04 20.34 -3.04
C ALA A 430 -1.97 20.27 -1.95
N ASP A 431 -0.73 19.96 -2.33
CA ASP A 431 0.42 20.02 -1.44
C ASP A 431 0.84 21.47 -1.12
N GLY A 432 1.54 21.62 0.00
CA GLY A 432 2.07 22.89 0.47
C GLY A 432 1.11 23.70 1.35
N GLU A 433 -0.18 23.45 1.28
CA GLU A 433 -1.21 24.17 2.02
C GLU A 433 -2.05 23.23 2.90
N VAL A 434 -2.46 23.73 4.05
CA VAL A 434 -3.42 23.04 4.93
C VAL A 434 -4.82 23.46 4.55
N THR A 435 -5.63 22.51 4.06
CA THR A 435 -7.03 22.75 3.73
C THR A 435 -7.91 22.40 4.93
N ASN A 436 -8.87 23.30 5.25
CA ASN A 436 -9.96 23.01 6.16
C ASN A 436 -11.26 22.90 5.33
N LEU A 437 -11.86 21.72 5.33
CA LEU A 437 -13.11 21.43 4.62
C LEU A 437 -14.22 21.11 5.62
N THR A 438 -15.40 21.67 5.39
CA THR A 438 -16.63 21.20 6.02
C THR A 438 -17.70 21.11 4.94
N GLU A 439 -18.14 19.88 4.66
CA GLU A 439 -19.07 19.61 3.56
C GLU A 439 -20.17 18.66 4.02
N ASP A 440 -21.41 19.04 3.68
CA ASP A 440 -22.60 18.21 3.88
C ASP A 440 -22.90 17.45 2.58
N TYR A 441 -23.28 16.17 2.70
CA TYR A 441 -23.68 15.34 1.57
C TYR A 441 -24.90 14.50 1.92
N THR A 442 -25.77 14.25 0.94
CA THR A 442 -26.97 13.43 1.11
C THR A 442 -26.87 12.15 0.31
N LEU A 443 -26.96 11.03 1.01
CA LEU A 443 -26.94 9.67 0.48
C LEU A 443 -28.36 9.13 0.27
N GLU A 444 -28.49 8.04 -0.46
CA GLU A 444 -29.77 7.33 -0.54
C GLU A 444 -30.11 6.67 0.80
N PRO A 445 -31.37 6.66 1.21
CA PRO A 445 -31.79 5.99 2.44
C PRO A 445 -31.80 4.46 2.29
N ASN A 446 -31.65 3.76 3.42
CA ASN A 446 -31.69 2.29 3.53
C ASN A 446 -30.63 1.57 2.66
N LYS A 447 -29.44 2.16 2.58
CA LYS A 447 -28.28 1.58 1.88
C LYS A 447 -27.12 1.35 2.83
N VAL A 448 -26.21 0.48 2.42
CA VAL A 448 -24.91 0.30 3.04
C VAL A 448 -23.89 1.12 2.28
N TYR A 449 -23.02 1.81 3.00
CA TYR A 449 -21.91 2.58 2.45
C TYR A 449 -20.64 2.29 3.23
N CYS A 450 -19.51 2.54 2.58
CA CYS A 450 -18.20 2.55 3.20
C CYS A 450 -17.58 3.94 3.06
N PHE A 451 -17.16 4.53 4.15
CA PHE A 451 -16.26 5.68 4.10
C PHE A 451 -14.83 5.19 4.10
N GLU A 452 -14.10 5.53 3.05
CA GLU A 452 -12.69 5.24 2.87
C GLU A 452 -11.89 6.51 3.02
N ALA A 453 -10.93 6.51 3.94
CA ALA A 453 -9.86 7.50 4.00
C ALA A 453 -8.57 6.79 3.63
N ALA A 454 -7.96 7.18 2.53
CA ALA A 454 -6.77 6.54 1.97
C ALA A 454 -5.62 7.53 1.88
N ASP A 455 -4.40 6.98 1.94
CA ASP A 455 -3.13 7.68 1.82
C ASP A 455 -2.23 6.85 0.89
N ASP A 456 -1.84 7.38 -0.25
CA ASP A 456 -1.10 6.64 -1.27
C ASP A 456 0.33 6.28 -0.82
N TRP A 457 0.93 7.09 0.07
CA TRP A 457 2.29 6.92 0.54
C TRP A 457 2.40 6.27 1.93
N GLY A 458 1.28 6.11 2.62
CA GLY A 458 1.24 5.48 3.94
C GLY A 458 1.90 6.31 5.05
N ASN A 459 2.07 7.63 4.84
CA ASN A 459 2.63 8.56 5.81
C ASN A 459 1.56 9.28 6.67
N GLY A 460 0.28 9.07 6.34
CA GLY A 460 -0.86 9.55 7.11
C GLY A 460 -1.11 11.05 6.99
N ILE A 461 -2.04 11.54 7.81
CA ILE A 461 -2.48 12.95 7.80
C ILE A 461 -1.94 13.76 9.00
N TYR A 462 -1.02 13.22 9.78
CA TYR A 462 -0.65 13.78 11.09
C TYR A 462 0.21 15.05 11.03
N SER A 463 1.09 15.22 10.05
CA SER A 463 2.07 16.34 10.06
C SER A 463 1.74 17.43 9.02
N PRO A 464 1.43 18.69 9.42
CA PRO A 464 1.09 19.13 10.76
C PRO A 464 -0.36 18.79 11.13
N ALA A 465 -0.55 18.00 12.15
CA ALA A 465 -1.82 17.67 12.83
C ALA A 465 -3.11 17.79 11.97
N GLY A 466 -3.21 16.97 10.92
CA GLY A 466 -4.45 16.75 10.19
C GLY A 466 -5.43 15.90 11.02
N TYR A 467 -6.70 15.99 10.71
CA TYR A 467 -7.75 15.15 11.30
C TYR A 467 -9.00 15.15 10.42
N TYR A 468 -9.85 14.18 10.59
CA TYR A 468 -11.21 14.27 10.05
C TYR A 468 -12.23 13.65 10.98
N THR A 469 -13.48 14.06 10.78
CA THR A 469 -14.65 13.48 11.42
C THR A 469 -15.79 13.41 10.42
N LEU A 470 -16.32 12.21 10.20
CA LEU A 470 -17.56 11.99 9.46
C LEU A 470 -18.70 11.77 10.46
N ARG A 471 -19.75 12.59 10.36
CA ARG A 471 -20.92 12.54 11.24
C ARG A 471 -22.20 12.42 10.44
N SER A 472 -23.17 11.79 11.02
CA SER A 472 -24.57 11.82 10.63
C SER A 472 -25.25 13.10 11.13
N SER A 473 -26.34 13.54 10.49
CA SER A 473 -27.09 14.73 10.88
C SER A 473 -27.73 14.63 12.26
N ASP A 474 -27.89 13.42 12.80
CA ASP A 474 -28.33 13.19 14.19
C ASP A 474 -27.19 13.36 15.22
N GLY A 475 -25.97 13.70 14.75
CA GLY A 475 -24.78 13.87 15.57
C GLY A 475 -23.99 12.59 15.84
N SER A 476 -24.45 11.42 15.40
CA SER A 476 -23.71 10.16 15.51
C SER A 476 -22.39 10.27 14.74
N VAL A 477 -21.31 9.81 15.36
CA VAL A 477 -19.98 9.77 14.72
C VAL A 477 -19.88 8.47 13.94
N ILE A 478 -19.74 8.57 12.61
CA ILE A 478 -19.49 7.42 11.74
C ILE A 478 -18.01 7.03 11.85
N GLN A 479 -17.13 8.02 11.67
CA GLN A 479 -15.71 7.84 11.86
C GLN A 479 -15.05 9.14 12.34
N GLN A 480 -14.04 8.99 13.19
CA GLN A 480 -13.20 10.10 13.62
C GLN A 480 -11.77 9.60 13.77
N VAL A 481 -10.83 10.27 13.10
CA VAL A 481 -9.42 9.89 13.08
C VAL A 481 -8.56 11.15 13.23
N TYR A 482 -7.58 11.06 14.12
CA TYR A 482 -6.51 12.05 14.32
C TYR A 482 -5.18 11.57 13.77
N GLU A 483 -5.04 10.27 13.54
CA GLU A 483 -3.86 9.66 12.95
C GLU A 483 -4.34 8.51 12.04
N LEU A 484 -4.14 8.69 10.73
CA LEU A 484 -4.54 7.69 9.75
C LEU A 484 -3.59 6.49 9.84
N PRO A 485 -4.09 5.25 9.92
CA PRO A 485 -3.25 4.07 9.75
C PRO A 485 -2.54 4.10 8.40
N ALA A 486 -1.38 3.46 8.31
CA ALA A 486 -0.65 3.37 7.05
C ALA A 486 -1.58 2.94 5.90
N PHE A 487 -1.56 3.68 4.80
CA PHE A 487 -2.41 3.56 3.62
C PHE A 487 -3.90 3.80 3.83
N GLY A 488 -4.42 3.89 5.05
CA GLY A 488 -5.79 4.30 5.26
C GLY A 488 -6.64 3.38 6.12
N VAL A 489 -7.94 3.69 6.15
CA VAL A 489 -8.95 2.96 6.92
C VAL A 489 -10.30 3.02 6.21
N ARG A 490 -11.08 1.95 6.34
CA ARG A 490 -12.46 1.84 5.88
C ARG A 490 -13.42 1.73 7.05
N SER A 491 -14.54 2.43 6.99
CA SER A 491 -15.62 2.35 7.99
C SER A 491 -16.96 2.21 7.32
N PHE A 492 -17.65 1.13 7.65
CA PHE A 492 -18.97 0.82 7.11
C PHE A 492 -20.07 1.48 7.95
N PHE A 493 -21.11 1.94 7.29
CA PHE A 493 -22.31 2.48 7.92
C PHE A 493 -23.54 2.24 7.05
N THR A 494 -24.70 2.28 7.68
CA THR A 494 -25.98 2.16 6.98
C THR A 494 -26.79 3.46 7.11
N THR A 495 -27.54 3.81 6.08
CA THR A 495 -28.43 5.00 6.09
C THR A 495 -29.85 4.63 6.51
N THR A 496 -29.98 3.77 7.52
CA THR A 496 -31.26 3.24 7.99
C THR A 496 -31.97 4.12 9.01
N LYS A 497 -31.25 5.10 9.60
CA LYS A 497 -31.90 6.07 10.48
C LYS A 497 -32.68 7.10 9.67
N THR A 498 -33.94 7.24 9.95
CA THR A 498 -34.74 8.35 9.43
C THR A 498 -34.49 9.59 10.30
N ALA A 499 -34.40 10.77 9.68
CA ALA A 499 -34.35 12.05 10.40
C ALA A 499 -35.64 12.26 11.24
N GLU A 500 -36.64 11.46 11.00
CA GLU A 500 -37.93 11.48 11.70
C GLU A 500 -37.91 10.86 13.10
N ALA A 501 -36.90 10.01 13.44
CA ALA A 501 -36.77 9.47 14.80
C ALA A 501 -36.65 10.57 15.87
N ILE A 502 -36.07 11.72 15.49
CA ILE A 502 -36.07 12.92 16.37
C ILE A 502 -37.40 13.64 16.34
N ARG A 503 -38.16 13.58 15.24
CA ARG A 503 -39.50 14.19 15.12
C ARG A 503 -40.58 13.35 15.78
N GLU A 504 -40.52 12.03 15.78
CA GLU A 504 -41.52 11.18 16.42
C GLU A 504 -41.56 11.38 17.94
N VAL A 505 -40.40 11.57 18.60
CA VAL A 505 -40.40 11.95 20.03
C VAL A 505 -40.98 13.35 20.26
N LEU A 506 -40.91 14.24 19.28
CA LEU A 506 -41.39 15.62 19.35
C LEU A 506 -42.86 15.78 18.89
N THR A 507 -43.34 14.87 18.05
CA THR A 507 -44.72 14.89 17.53
C THR A 507 -45.66 13.89 18.20
N ALA A 508 -45.10 12.87 18.86
CA ALA A 508 -45.91 11.94 19.64
C ALA A 508 -46.60 12.69 20.80
N GLU A 509 -47.85 12.48 20.96
CA GLU A 509 -48.65 12.95 22.13
C GLU A 509 -48.15 12.33 23.45
N GLY A 510 -46.94 11.71 23.44
CA GLY A 510 -46.31 11.02 24.55
C GLY A 510 -45.89 11.95 25.69
N LEU A 511 -45.98 11.44 26.92
CA LEU A 511 -45.44 12.09 28.12
C LEU A 511 -43.93 11.84 28.18
N ALA A 512 -43.16 12.90 28.34
CA ALA A 512 -41.72 12.83 28.57
C ALA A 512 -41.35 13.46 29.91
N GLU A 513 -40.43 12.87 30.63
CA GLU A 513 -39.78 13.49 31.78
C GLU A 513 -38.70 14.46 31.26
N VAL A 514 -38.77 15.72 31.64
CA VAL A 514 -37.88 16.79 31.16
C VAL A 514 -36.85 17.12 32.21
N PHE A 515 -35.57 17.18 31.81
CA PHE A 515 -34.45 17.56 32.68
C PHE A 515 -33.73 18.79 32.11
N ASP A 516 -33.20 19.63 32.98
CA ASP A 516 -32.23 20.64 32.60
C ASP A 516 -30.83 20.01 32.38
N LEU A 517 -29.88 20.81 31.89
CA LEU A 517 -28.48 20.33 31.67
C LEU A 517 -27.73 19.91 32.96
N ASN A 518 -28.24 20.27 34.12
CA ASN A 518 -27.70 19.86 35.41
C ASN A 518 -28.31 18.55 35.93
N GLY A 519 -29.20 17.92 35.12
CA GLY A 519 -29.88 16.67 35.48
C GLY A 519 -31.07 16.87 36.42
N ARG A 520 -31.50 18.12 36.66
CA ARG A 520 -32.66 18.40 37.51
C ARG A 520 -33.95 18.14 36.71
N SER A 521 -34.85 17.31 37.23
CA SER A 521 -36.15 17.08 36.62
C SER A 521 -37.02 18.32 36.73
N LEU A 522 -37.60 18.72 35.59
CA LEU A 522 -38.56 19.79 35.46
C LEU A 522 -40.01 19.25 35.43
N GLY A 523 -40.15 17.93 35.57
CA GLY A 523 -41.41 17.23 35.61
C GLY A 523 -41.75 16.45 34.33
N THR A 524 -42.87 15.71 34.38
CA THR A 524 -43.36 14.94 33.26
C THR A 524 -44.39 15.78 32.51
N MET A 525 -44.12 16.03 31.24
CA MET A 525 -44.97 16.90 30.41
C MET A 525 -45.00 16.45 28.95
N ARG A 526 -45.92 16.98 28.17
CA ARG A 526 -45.95 16.79 26.71
C ARG A 526 -45.07 17.88 26.07
N PRO A 527 -43.91 17.54 25.48
CA PRO A 527 -42.94 18.55 25.03
C PRO A 527 -43.51 19.56 24.02
N ALA A 528 -44.39 19.11 23.13
CA ALA A 528 -45.01 19.94 22.11
C ALA A 528 -46.00 20.97 22.67
N ARG A 529 -46.43 20.85 23.94
CA ARG A 529 -47.41 21.72 24.61
C ARG A 529 -46.84 22.44 25.83
N ALA A 530 -45.58 22.17 26.18
CA ALA A 530 -44.95 22.77 27.33
C ALA A 530 -44.30 24.10 26.97
N ALA A 531 -44.62 25.16 27.70
CA ALA A 531 -43.95 26.46 27.58
C ALA A 531 -42.62 26.43 28.29
N LEU A 532 -41.63 25.71 27.70
CA LEU A 532 -40.28 25.70 28.20
C LEU A 532 -39.55 26.97 27.75
N PRO A 533 -38.78 27.65 28.62
CA PRO A 533 -37.91 28.75 28.20
C PRO A 533 -36.91 28.31 27.14
N ALA A 534 -36.39 29.28 26.32
CA ALA A 534 -35.34 28.99 25.38
C ALA A 534 -34.12 28.36 26.10
N GLY A 535 -33.68 27.20 25.62
CA GLY A 535 -32.61 26.47 26.28
C GLY A 535 -32.46 25.03 25.75
N ILE A 536 -31.52 24.29 26.35
CA ILE A 536 -31.26 22.89 26.06
C ILE A 536 -31.78 22.02 27.21
N TYR A 537 -32.54 20.99 26.85
CA TYR A 537 -33.17 20.08 27.79
C TYR A 537 -32.85 18.63 27.40
N LEU A 538 -32.96 17.71 28.35
CA LEU A 538 -33.00 16.27 28.11
C LEU A 538 -34.43 15.78 28.32
N LEU A 539 -34.97 15.08 27.34
CA LEU A 539 -36.28 14.45 27.39
C LEU A 539 -36.12 12.95 27.53
N ARG A 540 -36.71 12.38 28.58
CA ARG A 540 -36.79 10.95 28.78
C ARG A 540 -38.21 10.47 28.51
N ASP A 541 -38.35 9.64 27.48
CA ASP A 541 -39.65 9.03 27.17
C ASP A 541 -40.09 8.12 28.30
N VAL A 542 -41.31 8.30 28.77
CA VAL A 542 -41.86 7.58 29.95
C VAL A 542 -42.17 6.12 29.64
N GLN A 543 -42.44 5.77 28.38
CA GLN A 543 -42.78 4.40 27.98
C GLN A 543 -41.51 3.57 27.63
N THR A 544 -40.60 4.16 26.89
CA THR A 544 -39.38 3.43 26.39
C THR A 544 -38.16 3.66 27.26
N GLY A 545 -38.15 4.69 28.12
CA GLY A 545 -36.99 5.08 28.92
C GLY A 545 -35.87 5.75 28.10
N HIS A 546 -36.06 5.94 26.79
CA HIS A 546 -35.07 6.54 25.91
C HIS A 546 -34.91 8.05 26.22
N THR A 547 -33.66 8.53 26.27
CA THR A 547 -33.34 9.91 26.59
C THR A 547 -32.80 10.62 25.35
N THR A 548 -33.35 11.79 24.99
CA THR A 548 -32.90 12.59 23.85
C THR A 548 -32.69 14.06 24.24
N LYS A 549 -31.86 14.77 23.49
CA LYS A 549 -31.62 16.21 23.66
C LYS A 549 -32.69 17.04 22.94
N TYR A 550 -33.23 18.03 23.62
CA TYR A 550 -34.24 18.93 23.07
C TYR A 550 -33.79 20.40 23.17
N ILE A 551 -33.90 21.15 22.10
CA ILE A 551 -33.50 22.56 22.05
C ILE A 551 -34.78 23.40 21.81
N VAL A 552 -35.08 24.26 22.77
CA VAL A 552 -36.12 25.31 22.64
C VAL A 552 -35.42 26.58 22.19
N LYS A 553 -35.82 27.11 21.01
CA LYS A 553 -35.27 28.34 20.44
C LYS A 553 -36.01 29.57 20.98
#